data_858b8b1fc681e813f44756f5bb159989
#
_entry.id   858b8b1fc681e813f44756f5bb159989
#
_cell.length_a   1.000
_cell.length_b   1.000
_cell.length_c   1.000
_cell.angle_alpha   90.00
_cell.angle_beta   90.00
_cell.angle_gamma   90.00
#
_symmetry.space_group_name_H-M   'P 1'
#
loop_
_entity.id
_entity.type
_entity.pdbx_description
1 polymer ?
#
loop_
_entity_poly.entity_id
_entity_poly.type
_entity_poly.pdbx_seq_one_letter_code
_entity_poly.pdbx_strand_id
1 'polypeptide(L)'
;MTKKRAVITGMGSISCIGNDLKEISNSLRQGISGISKNDEYDDLGFRSKVSGSILIDLKDLIDRKLFRFMGEAAAYSYLSALDALRDAKLPESIFETDRIGVIAGSGGASSRSQVDAADIL
;
A
#
# COMPACT_ATOMS: atom_id res chain seq x y z
N MET A 1 37.75 0.11 13.34
CA MET A 1 36.49 0.76 12.96
C MET A 1 35.35 -0.23 13.19
N THR A 2 34.46 0.03 14.12
CA THR A 2 33.24 -0.79 14.32
C THR A 2 32.31 -0.59 13.14
N LYS A 3 32.06 -1.65 12.35
CA LYS A 3 31.08 -1.59 11.25
C LYS A 3 29.69 -1.29 11.81
N LYS A 4 29.08 -0.19 11.41
CA LYS A 4 27.67 0.10 11.68
C LYS A 4 26.82 -0.93 10.94
N ARG A 5 25.83 -1.52 11.61
CA ARG A 5 24.88 -2.45 11.00
C ARG A 5 23.51 -1.77 10.90
N ALA A 6 22.88 -1.89 9.75
CA ALA A 6 21.48 -1.54 9.57
C ALA A 6 20.63 -2.79 9.81
N VAL A 7 19.49 -2.63 10.44
CA VAL A 7 18.52 -3.70 10.72
C VAL A 7 17.12 -3.23 10.39
N ILE A 8 16.27 -4.17 9.96
CA ILE A 8 14.83 -3.95 9.79
C ILE A 8 14.18 -4.18 11.14
N THR A 9 13.45 -3.20 11.65
CA THR A 9 12.81 -3.24 12.97
C THR A 9 11.30 -3.43 12.90
N GLY A 10 10.68 -3.15 11.74
CA GLY A 10 9.27 -3.37 11.52
C GLY A 10 8.95 -3.41 10.03
N MET A 11 7.88 -4.07 9.70
CA MET A 11 7.39 -4.23 8.32
C MET A 11 5.89 -3.99 8.26
N GLY A 12 5.42 -3.49 7.12
CA GLY A 12 4.01 -3.39 6.77
C GLY A 12 3.84 -3.57 5.28
N SER A 13 2.77 -4.20 4.88
CA SER A 13 2.51 -4.46 3.46
C SER A 13 1.02 -4.68 3.21
N ILE A 14 0.55 -4.18 2.08
CA ILE A 14 -0.79 -4.42 1.53
C ILE A 14 -0.60 -4.91 0.10
N SER A 15 -1.28 -5.98 -0.24
CA SER A 15 -1.18 -6.60 -1.57
C SER A 15 -2.46 -7.38 -1.93
N CYS A 16 -2.55 -7.86 -3.17
CA CYS A 16 -3.67 -8.70 -3.61
C CYS A 16 -3.73 -10.08 -2.91
N ILE A 17 -2.72 -10.49 -2.15
CA ILE A 17 -2.70 -11.75 -1.38
C ILE A 17 -2.90 -11.55 0.12
N GLY A 18 -3.14 -10.31 0.56
CA GLY A 18 -3.43 -10.00 1.96
C GLY A 18 -3.23 -8.53 2.27
N ASN A 19 -3.92 -8.07 3.31
CA ASN A 19 -3.94 -6.68 3.76
C ASN A 19 -3.06 -6.43 4.99
N ASP A 20 -2.43 -7.48 5.51
CA ASP A 20 -1.43 -7.42 6.57
C ASP A 20 -0.35 -8.51 6.37
N LEU A 21 0.72 -8.43 7.15
CA LEU A 21 1.85 -9.39 7.06
C LEU A 21 1.44 -10.82 7.38
N LYS A 22 0.46 -11.03 8.25
CA LYS A 22 0.00 -12.36 8.65
C LYS A 22 -0.76 -13.02 7.51
N GLU A 23 -1.68 -12.30 6.88
CA GLU A 23 -2.42 -12.77 5.72
C GLU A 23 -1.49 -13.06 4.54
N ILE A 24 -0.58 -12.13 4.24
CA ILE A 24 0.41 -12.28 3.15
C ILE A 24 1.29 -13.50 3.41
N SER A 25 1.84 -13.64 4.62
CA SER A 25 2.67 -14.79 4.98
C SER A 25 1.93 -16.11 4.87
N ASN A 26 0.66 -16.15 5.27
CA ASN A 26 -0.19 -17.32 5.15
C ASN A 26 -0.45 -17.67 3.67
N SER A 27 -0.81 -16.68 2.86
CA SER A 27 -1.06 -16.85 1.43
C SER A 27 0.17 -17.35 0.70
N LEU A 28 1.35 -16.83 1.01
CA LEU A 28 2.62 -17.29 0.44
C LEU A 28 2.93 -18.75 0.83
N ARG A 29 2.71 -19.12 2.09
CA ARG A 29 2.94 -20.50 2.56
C ARG A 29 1.99 -21.51 1.95
N GLN A 30 0.76 -21.09 1.68
CA GLN A 30 -0.28 -21.96 1.11
C GLN A 30 -0.33 -21.91 -0.41
N GLY A 31 0.46 -21.03 -1.06
CA GLY A 31 0.43 -20.86 -2.51
C GLY A 31 -0.89 -20.25 -3.01
N ILE A 32 -1.56 -19.43 -2.18
CA ILE A 32 -2.81 -18.75 -2.55
C ILE A 32 -2.49 -17.65 -3.56
N SER A 33 -3.17 -17.67 -4.70
CA SER A 33 -3.09 -16.63 -5.71
C SER A 33 -4.04 -15.47 -5.37
N GLY A 34 -3.52 -14.24 -5.46
CA GLY A 34 -4.34 -13.02 -5.42
C GLY A 34 -4.85 -12.59 -6.81
N ILE A 35 -4.61 -13.38 -7.84
CA ILE A 35 -5.08 -13.07 -9.20
C ILE A 35 -6.48 -13.63 -9.39
N SER A 36 -7.40 -12.77 -9.81
CA SER A 36 -8.79 -13.09 -10.08
C SER A 36 -9.27 -12.49 -11.39
N LYS A 37 -10.42 -12.95 -11.88
CA LYS A 37 -11.08 -12.35 -13.04
C LYS A 37 -11.42 -10.88 -12.72
N ASN A 38 -11.17 -10.02 -13.69
CA ASN A 38 -11.55 -8.61 -13.66
C ASN A 38 -12.60 -8.37 -14.76
N ASP A 39 -13.84 -8.14 -14.35
CA ASP A 39 -14.95 -8.00 -15.27
C ASP A 39 -14.85 -6.70 -16.10
N GLU A 40 -14.28 -5.63 -15.54
CA GLU A 40 -14.02 -4.39 -16.28
C GLU A 40 -13.07 -4.64 -17.46
N TYR A 41 -12.06 -5.50 -17.30
CA TYR A 41 -11.14 -5.86 -18.38
C TYR A 41 -11.81 -6.71 -19.44
N ASP A 42 -12.82 -7.49 -19.06
CA ASP A 42 -13.65 -8.26 -19.99
C ASP A 42 -14.52 -7.32 -20.83
N ASP A 43 -15.21 -6.38 -20.19
CA ASP A 43 -16.08 -5.40 -20.82
C ASP A 43 -15.31 -4.46 -21.79
N LEU A 44 -14.08 -4.10 -21.43
CA LEU A 44 -13.18 -3.29 -22.25
C LEU A 44 -12.49 -4.09 -23.38
N GLY A 45 -12.71 -5.39 -23.46
CA GLY A 45 -12.14 -6.26 -24.50
C GLY A 45 -10.63 -6.49 -24.37
N PHE A 46 -10.05 -6.39 -23.18
CA PHE A 46 -8.63 -6.66 -22.97
C PHE A 46 -8.31 -8.14 -23.22
N ARG A 47 -7.11 -8.40 -23.75
CA ARG A 47 -6.62 -9.77 -23.96
C ARG A 47 -6.46 -10.53 -22.66
N SER A 48 -5.94 -9.88 -21.61
CA SER A 48 -5.86 -10.43 -20.26
C SER A 48 -7.04 -9.91 -19.45
N LYS A 49 -7.82 -10.82 -18.90
CA LYS A 49 -9.04 -10.54 -18.15
C LYS A 49 -8.87 -10.79 -16.67
N VAL A 50 -7.63 -10.79 -16.19
CA VAL A 50 -7.30 -11.06 -14.79
C VAL A 50 -6.40 -9.95 -14.24
N SER A 51 -6.56 -9.67 -12.96
CA SER A 51 -5.73 -8.71 -12.22
C SER A 51 -5.53 -9.14 -10.76
N GLY A 52 -4.52 -8.58 -10.12
CA GLY A 52 -4.33 -8.68 -8.66
C GLY A 52 -4.95 -7.47 -7.99
N SER A 53 -6.21 -7.56 -7.62
CA SER A 53 -6.93 -6.46 -6.97
C SER A 53 -6.73 -6.50 -5.45
N ILE A 54 -6.51 -5.34 -4.84
CA ILE A 54 -6.45 -5.18 -3.39
C ILE A 54 -7.89 -4.98 -2.90
N LEU A 55 -8.34 -5.87 -2.00
CA LEU A 55 -9.69 -5.87 -1.46
C LEU A 55 -9.67 -5.27 -0.05
N ILE A 56 -9.65 -3.94 0.02
CA ILE A 56 -9.66 -3.18 1.27
C ILE A 56 -10.47 -1.90 1.10
N ASP A 57 -11.30 -1.57 2.07
CA ASP A 57 -12.00 -0.28 2.08
C ASP A 57 -11.13 0.80 2.72
N LEU A 58 -10.52 1.62 1.87
CA LEU A 58 -9.63 2.71 2.29
C LEU A 58 -10.37 3.82 3.04
N LYS A 59 -11.67 4.00 2.80
CA LYS A 59 -12.46 5.08 3.41
C LYS A 59 -12.70 4.84 4.89
N ASP A 60 -12.74 3.58 5.31
CA ASP A 60 -12.92 3.21 6.71
C ASP A 60 -11.61 3.25 7.51
N LEU A 61 -10.46 3.22 6.81
CA LEU A 61 -9.14 3.09 7.43
C LEU A 61 -8.34 4.38 7.48
N ILE A 62 -8.72 5.36 6.68
CA ILE A 62 -7.99 6.64 6.57
C ILE A 62 -8.97 7.78 6.82
N ASP A 63 -8.54 8.73 7.67
CA ASP A 63 -9.32 9.94 7.90
C ASP A 63 -9.72 10.62 6.57
N ARG A 64 -11.00 10.98 6.44
CA ARG A 64 -11.55 11.54 5.21
C ARG A 64 -10.83 12.79 4.72
N LYS A 65 -10.30 13.61 5.64
CA LYS A 65 -9.58 14.85 5.29
C LYS A 65 -8.23 14.55 4.66
N LEU A 66 -7.57 13.46 5.10
CA LEU A 66 -6.32 13.00 4.52
C LEU A 66 -6.58 12.26 3.20
N PHE A 67 -7.54 11.33 3.19
CA PHE A 67 -7.82 10.47 2.04
C PHE A 67 -8.18 11.24 0.78
N ARG A 68 -8.87 12.38 0.91
CA ARG A 68 -9.26 13.25 -0.24
C ARG A 68 -8.07 13.72 -1.10
N PHE A 69 -6.85 13.69 -0.57
CA PHE A 69 -5.63 14.09 -1.28
C PHE A 69 -4.76 12.90 -1.71
N MET A 70 -5.21 11.68 -1.48
CA MET A 70 -4.45 10.47 -1.74
C MET A 70 -5.03 9.72 -2.94
N GLY A 71 -4.17 9.36 -3.91
CA GLY A 71 -4.49 8.26 -4.82
C GLY A 71 -4.34 6.92 -4.10
N GLU A 72 -4.89 5.85 -4.67
CA GLU A 72 -4.88 4.52 -4.04
C GLU A 72 -3.47 4.04 -3.64
N ALA A 73 -2.48 4.22 -4.51
CA ALA A 73 -1.09 3.83 -4.20
C ALA A 73 -0.53 4.58 -2.99
N ALA A 74 -0.84 5.88 -2.85
CA ALA A 74 -0.44 6.68 -1.70
C ALA A 74 -1.14 6.18 -0.41
N ALA A 75 -2.43 5.83 -0.51
CA ALA A 75 -3.21 5.30 0.60
C ALA A 75 -2.66 3.94 1.08
N TYR A 76 -2.36 3.03 0.17
CA TYR A 76 -1.73 1.74 0.52
C TYR A 76 -0.35 1.93 1.14
N SER A 77 0.46 2.85 0.61
CA SER A 77 1.78 3.17 1.18
C SER A 77 1.66 3.75 2.58
N TYR A 78 0.69 4.63 2.80
CA TYR A 78 0.42 5.22 4.11
C TYR A 78 0.03 4.16 5.15
N LEU A 79 -0.92 3.29 4.83
CA LEU A 79 -1.36 2.22 5.72
C LEU A 79 -0.22 1.22 6.00
N SER A 80 0.53 0.83 4.97
CA SER A 80 1.69 -0.05 5.14
C SER A 80 2.77 0.57 6.02
N ALA A 81 3.00 1.89 5.91
CA ALA A 81 3.95 2.60 6.77
C ALA A 81 3.47 2.63 8.23
N LEU A 82 2.18 2.87 8.48
CA LEU A 82 1.61 2.82 9.83
C LEU A 82 1.77 1.43 10.46
N ASP A 83 1.54 0.37 9.70
CA ASP A 83 1.71 -0.99 10.18
C ASP A 83 3.18 -1.31 10.47
N ALA A 84 4.11 -0.85 9.64
CA ALA A 84 5.55 -0.97 9.89
C ALA A 84 5.98 -0.26 11.18
N LEU A 85 5.43 0.93 11.46
CA LEU A 85 5.70 1.67 12.68
C LEU A 85 5.16 0.95 13.92
N ARG A 86 3.95 0.38 13.82
CA ARG A 86 3.33 -0.43 14.89
C ARG A 86 4.13 -1.70 15.17
N ASP A 87 4.54 -2.41 14.11
CA ASP A 87 5.36 -3.62 14.21
C ASP A 87 6.72 -3.32 14.85
N ALA A 88 7.35 -2.21 14.48
CA ALA A 88 8.61 -1.72 15.08
C ALA A 88 8.45 -1.27 16.53
N LYS A 89 7.20 -1.08 17.02
CA LYS A 89 6.90 -0.55 18.36
C LYS A 89 7.62 0.77 18.66
N LEU A 90 7.70 1.63 17.66
CA LEU A 90 8.31 2.94 17.80
C LEU A 90 7.40 3.86 18.63
N PRO A 91 7.95 4.58 19.60
CA PRO A 91 7.19 5.58 20.36
C PRO A 91 6.86 6.79 19.47
N GLU A 92 5.73 7.43 19.71
CA GLU A 92 5.32 8.63 18.94
C GLU A 92 6.35 9.76 19.02
N SER A 93 7.09 9.86 20.13
CA SER A 93 8.16 10.84 20.30
C SER A 93 9.30 10.73 19.27
N ILE A 94 9.38 9.62 18.52
CA ILE A 94 10.39 9.48 17.47
C ILE A 94 10.21 10.54 16.37
N PHE A 95 8.97 10.99 16.13
CA PHE A 95 8.65 11.99 15.11
C PHE A 95 9.05 13.41 15.49
N GLU A 96 9.37 13.63 16.79
CA GLU A 96 9.86 14.92 17.29
C GLU A 96 11.39 15.06 17.16
N THR A 97 12.05 14.06 16.59
CA THR A 97 13.51 14.03 16.47
C THR A 97 13.96 14.24 15.03
N ASP A 98 15.10 14.90 14.84
CA ASP A 98 15.77 15.07 13.54
C ASP A 98 16.45 13.78 13.04
N ARG A 99 16.21 12.65 13.70
CA ARG A 99 16.87 11.38 13.41
C ARG A 99 16.02 10.39 12.62
N ILE A 100 14.82 10.80 12.24
CA ILE A 100 13.93 10.00 11.40
C ILE A 100 13.85 10.61 10.00
N GLY A 101 13.76 9.77 9.00
CA GLY A 101 13.54 10.19 7.62
C GLY A 101 12.60 9.23 6.93
N VAL A 102 11.88 9.72 5.94
CA VAL A 102 10.98 8.91 5.10
C VAL A 102 11.49 8.93 3.68
N ILE A 103 11.62 7.74 3.10
CA ILE A 103 11.91 7.56 1.68
C ILE A 103 10.73 6.83 1.08
N ALA A 104 10.06 7.46 0.11
CA ALA A 104 8.93 6.87 -0.59
C ALA A 104 9.19 6.89 -2.10
N GLY A 105 8.63 5.92 -2.80
CA GLY A 105 8.72 5.81 -4.25
C GLY A 105 7.46 5.16 -4.83
N SER A 106 7.14 5.50 -6.07
CA SER A 106 6.05 4.91 -6.84
C SER A 106 6.49 4.71 -8.27
N GLY A 107 6.01 3.65 -8.92
CA GLY A 107 6.29 3.37 -10.32
C GLY A 107 5.60 4.32 -11.31
N GLY A 108 4.65 5.12 -10.85
CA GLY A 108 3.92 6.10 -11.66
C GLY A 108 2.86 6.85 -10.86
N ALA A 109 2.29 7.88 -11.48
CA ALA A 109 1.15 8.60 -10.93
C ALA A 109 -0.14 7.75 -11.06
N SER A 110 -1.16 8.06 -10.25
CA SER A 110 -2.49 7.43 -10.37
C SER A 110 -3.15 7.84 -11.68
N SER A 111 -3.25 6.91 -12.64
CA SER A 111 -3.94 7.15 -13.91
C SER A 111 -5.41 7.52 -13.68
N ARG A 112 -6.08 6.90 -12.71
CA ARG A 112 -7.45 7.23 -12.32
C ARG A 112 -7.58 8.68 -11.89
N SER A 113 -6.71 9.15 -10.97
CA SER A 113 -6.74 10.55 -10.53
C SER A 113 -6.46 11.54 -11.66
N GLN A 114 -5.68 11.14 -12.67
CA GLN A 114 -5.44 11.97 -13.87
C GLN A 114 -6.69 12.05 -14.74
N VAL A 115 -7.39 10.93 -14.95
CA VAL A 115 -8.65 10.90 -15.72
C VAL A 115 -9.71 11.71 -14.98
N ASP A 116 -9.91 11.46 -13.68
CA ASP A 116 -10.88 12.19 -12.87
C ASP A 116 -10.64 13.71 -12.90
N ALA A 117 -9.36 14.12 -12.88
CA ALA A 117 -9.00 15.54 -12.99
C ALA A 117 -9.29 16.11 -14.41
N ALA A 118 -9.08 15.32 -15.45
CA ALA A 118 -9.38 15.73 -16.82
C ALA A 118 -10.88 15.87 -17.08
N ASP A 119 -11.71 15.04 -16.46
CA ASP A 119 -13.16 15.05 -16.59
C ASP A 119 -13.82 16.25 -15.87
N ILE A 120 -13.10 16.93 -14.98
CA ILE A 120 -13.56 18.14 -14.28
C ILE A 120 -13.29 19.44 -15.10
N LEU A 121 -12.35 19.39 -16.04
CA LEU A 121 -11.94 20.52 -16.88
C LEU A 121 -12.84 20.67 -18.11
#